data_139c8e1e20607c059c0a22da5097b75c
#
_entry.id   139c8e1e20607c059c0a22da5097b75c
#
_cell.length_a   1.000
_cell.length_b   1.000
_cell.length_c   1.000
_cell.angle_alpha   90.00
_cell.angle_beta   90.00
_cell.angle_gamma   90.00
#
_symmetry.space_group_name_H-M   'P 1'
#
loop_
_entity.id
_entity.type
_entity.pdbx_description
1 polymer ?
#
loop_
_entity_poly.entity_id
_entity_poly.type
_entity_poly.pdbx_seq_one_letter_code
_entity_poly.pdbx_strand_id
1 'polypeptide(L)'
;SSKCSQQNAQFDRVEYCWCYWLFMEFIMIYIFDLDGTVIDSSHRQLALPNGDIDLTHWKENSTKKKIFRDELLPLARYMRRAIANPETQTAICTARNLGKYDYQYLQQKNLVTDFILARQDGDNRPDADMKHEKIFNLLVSLKIPRNRWKISATIFDDNKSVLRMAKNDLNIISVNA
;
A
#
# COMPACT_ATOMS: atom_id res chain seq x y z
N SER A 1 -27.65 11.88 65.09
CA SER A 1 -27.51 10.45 64.77
C SER A 1 -27.99 10.21 63.34
N SER A 2 -27.13 9.95 62.42
CA SER A 2 -27.39 8.94 61.38
C SER A 2 -26.12 8.88 60.48
N LYS A 3 -25.44 7.79 60.65
CA LYS A 3 -24.35 7.33 59.75
C LYS A 3 -24.95 7.05 58.39
N CYS A 4 -24.42 7.58 57.33
CA CYS A 4 -24.59 7.07 56.00
C CYS A 4 -23.21 6.63 55.48
N SER A 5 -23.15 5.39 55.22
CA SER A 5 -22.01 4.57 54.87
C SER A 5 -21.42 4.92 53.53
N GLN A 6 -20.11 5.09 53.50
CA GLN A 6 -19.28 4.93 52.33
C GLN A 6 -19.29 3.45 51.90
N GLN A 7 -19.84 3.16 50.74
CA GLN A 7 -19.65 1.89 50.07
C GLN A 7 -19.47 2.12 48.54
N ASN A 8 -18.28 1.75 48.11
CA ASN A 8 -17.95 1.19 46.81
C ASN A 8 -18.02 2.06 45.57
N ALA A 9 -16.92 2.77 45.31
CA ALA A 9 -16.48 3.16 43.98
C ALA A 9 -15.22 2.36 43.62
N GLN A 10 -15.37 1.05 43.40
CA GLN A 10 -14.29 0.16 43.00
C GLN A 10 -14.72 -0.91 42.00
N PHE A 11 -15.70 -0.57 41.18
CA PHE A 11 -16.11 -1.45 40.07
C PHE A 11 -16.37 -0.57 38.87
N ASP A 12 -15.35 -0.19 38.05
CA ASP A 12 -15.62 0.31 36.71
C ASP A 12 -14.34 0.48 35.85
N ARG A 13 -13.18 -0.09 36.25
CA ARG A 13 -11.97 0.00 35.45
C ARG A 13 -11.65 -1.24 34.59
N VAL A 14 -12.35 -2.32 34.76
CA VAL A 14 -12.06 -3.60 34.06
C VAL A 14 -12.96 -3.79 32.86
N GLU A 15 -14.18 -3.27 32.86
CA GLU A 15 -15.10 -3.47 31.73
C GLU A 15 -14.78 -2.61 30.49
N TYR A 16 -14.20 -1.41 30.68
CA TYR A 16 -13.77 -0.57 29.52
C TYR A 16 -12.59 -1.14 28.76
N CYS A 17 -11.76 -1.98 29.38
CA CYS A 17 -10.60 -2.58 28.72
C CYS A 17 -10.99 -3.73 27.77
N TRP A 18 -12.06 -4.46 28.07
CA TRP A 18 -12.53 -5.57 27.23
C TRP A 18 -13.29 -5.10 25.99
N CYS A 19 -14.04 -3.99 26.08
CA CYS A 19 -14.71 -3.40 24.93
C CYS A 19 -13.74 -2.81 23.90
N TYR A 20 -12.62 -2.22 24.34
CA TYR A 20 -11.59 -1.72 23.41
C TYR A 20 -10.86 -2.82 22.65
N TRP A 21 -10.74 -4.03 23.23
CA TRP A 21 -10.13 -5.20 22.57
C TRP A 21 -11.08 -5.87 21.57
N LEU A 22 -12.38 -5.79 21.75
CA LEU A 22 -13.40 -6.36 20.85
C LEU A 22 -13.66 -5.46 19.62
N PHE A 23 -13.31 -4.18 19.66
CA PHE A 23 -13.47 -3.21 18.57
C PHE A 23 -12.16 -2.83 17.86
N MET A 24 -11.10 -3.60 18.00
CA MET A 24 -10.03 -3.50 17.03
C MET A 24 -10.54 -4.11 15.71
N GLU A 25 -11.24 -3.28 14.94
CA GLU A 25 -11.62 -3.59 13.57
C GLU A 25 -10.42 -4.21 12.86
N PHE A 26 -10.66 -5.35 12.26
CA PHE A 26 -9.63 -6.12 11.55
C PHE A 26 -9.30 -5.36 10.26
N ILE A 27 -8.41 -4.38 10.35
CA ILE A 27 -8.01 -3.58 9.21
C ILE A 27 -7.26 -4.49 8.24
N MET A 28 -7.89 -4.75 7.08
CA MET A 28 -7.22 -5.40 5.95
C MET A 28 -6.64 -4.31 5.05
N ILE A 29 -5.34 -4.36 4.76
CA ILE A 29 -4.71 -3.45 3.81
C ILE A 29 -4.27 -4.18 2.55
N TYR A 30 -4.67 -3.66 1.40
CA TYR A 30 -4.23 -4.10 0.08
C TYR A 30 -3.26 -3.09 -0.51
N ILE A 31 -2.08 -3.58 -0.87
CA ILE A 31 -0.97 -2.78 -1.39
C ILE A 31 -0.76 -3.17 -2.84
N PHE A 32 -0.82 -2.22 -3.76
CA PHE A 32 -0.71 -2.46 -5.20
C PHE A 32 0.53 -1.76 -5.76
N ASP A 33 1.35 -2.50 -6.49
CA ASP A 33 2.25 -1.87 -7.43
C ASP A 33 1.48 -1.32 -8.63
N LEU A 34 2.10 -0.46 -9.44
CA LEU A 34 1.47 0.15 -10.61
C LEU A 34 1.92 -0.51 -11.91
N ASP A 35 3.20 -0.35 -12.26
CA ASP A 35 3.72 -0.72 -13.57
C ASP A 35 3.84 -2.23 -13.72
N GLY A 36 3.22 -2.81 -14.75
CA GLY A 36 3.18 -4.27 -14.94
C GLY A 36 2.18 -4.99 -14.04
N THR A 37 1.59 -4.31 -13.07
CA THR A 37 0.66 -4.87 -12.08
C THR A 37 -0.78 -4.35 -12.28
N VAL A 38 -0.99 -3.06 -12.16
CA VAL A 38 -2.31 -2.41 -12.34
C VAL A 38 -2.38 -1.65 -13.66
N ILE A 39 -1.24 -1.17 -14.14
CA ILE A 39 -1.11 -0.31 -15.33
C ILE A 39 -0.07 -0.90 -16.28
N ASP A 40 -0.43 -1.02 -17.56
CA ASP A 40 0.52 -1.24 -18.63
C ASP A 40 1.03 0.10 -19.14
N SER A 41 2.29 0.38 -18.83
CA SER A 41 3.04 1.55 -19.27
C SER A 41 4.20 1.19 -20.20
N SER A 42 4.23 -0.04 -20.73
CA SER A 42 5.32 -0.57 -21.55
C SER A 42 5.63 0.29 -22.79
N HIS A 43 4.61 0.91 -23.36
CA HIS A 43 4.75 1.77 -24.55
C HIS A 43 5.66 3.00 -24.36
N ARG A 44 6.02 3.34 -23.12
CA ARG A 44 6.93 4.45 -22.78
C ARG A 44 8.17 4.02 -22.00
N GLN A 45 8.37 2.72 -21.84
CA GLN A 45 9.56 2.13 -21.26
C GLN A 45 10.61 1.85 -22.36
N LEU A 46 11.88 1.95 -22.00
CA LEU A 46 13.00 1.48 -22.81
C LEU A 46 13.89 0.63 -21.89
N ALA A 47 14.11 -0.63 -22.30
CA ALA A 47 15.01 -1.51 -21.58
C ALA A 47 16.46 -1.25 -22.01
N LEU A 48 17.36 -1.20 -21.02
CA LEU A 48 18.80 -1.22 -21.23
C LEU A 48 19.30 -2.65 -21.53
N PRO A 49 20.51 -2.83 -22.08
CA PRO A 49 21.06 -4.17 -22.38
C PRO A 49 21.15 -5.10 -21.15
N ASN A 50 21.23 -4.57 -19.95
CA ASN A 50 21.24 -5.32 -18.69
C ASN A 50 19.83 -5.69 -18.19
N GLY A 51 18.77 -5.27 -18.91
CA GLY A 51 17.37 -5.52 -18.55
C GLY A 51 16.72 -4.47 -17.65
N ASP A 52 17.48 -3.49 -17.18
CA ASP A 52 16.94 -2.38 -16.41
C ASP A 52 16.19 -1.38 -17.31
N ILE A 53 15.31 -0.58 -16.70
CA ILE A 53 14.62 0.50 -17.41
C ILE A 53 15.55 1.73 -17.51
N ASP A 54 15.66 2.30 -18.72
CA ASP A 54 16.32 3.59 -18.93
C ASP A 54 15.51 4.71 -18.24
N LEU A 55 16.00 5.17 -17.10
CA LEU A 55 15.35 6.20 -16.30
C LEU A 55 15.30 7.56 -16.99
N THR A 56 16.28 7.88 -17.87
CA THR A 56 16.27 9.13 -18.63
C THR A 56 15.16 9.09 -19.66
N HIS A 57 15.10 8.02 -20.45
CA HIS A 57 14.00 7.78 -21.38
C HIS A 57 12.64 7.79 -20.69
N TRP A 58 12.51 7.12 -19.53
CA TRP A 58 11.29 7.11 -18.72
C TRP A 58 10.84 8.53 -18.35
N LYS A 59 11.75 9.35 -17.82
CA LYS A 59 11.48 10.73 -17.41
C LYS A 59 11.02 11.60 -18.60
N GLU A 60 11.70 11.51 -19.73
CA GLU A 60 11.34 12.24 -20.96
C GLU A 60 9.97 11.79 -21.50
N ASN A 61 9.59 10.55 -21.28
CA ASN A 61 8.34 9.96 -21.71
C ASN A 61 7.20 10.02 -20.67
N SER A 62 7.44 10.64 -19.52
CA SER A 62 6.42 10.90 -18.48
C SER A 62 5.63 12.18 -18.75
N THR A 63 5.23 12.40 -20.00
CA THR A 63 4.38 13.52 -20.41
C THR A 63 2.90 13.18 -20.23
N LYS A 64 2.04 14.20 -20.05
CA LYS A 64 0.59 14.02 -19.94
C LYS A 64 0.03 13.11 -21.03
N LYS A 65 0.38 13.40 -22.30
CA LYS A 65 -0.10 12.65 -23.47
C LYS A 65 0.25 11.16 -23.40
N LYS A 66 1.46 10.82 -22.93
CA LYS A 66 1.92 9.43 -22.84
C LYS A 66 1.34 8.72 -21.63
N ILE A 67 1.32 9.35 -20.45
CA ILE A 67 0.71 8.79 -19.23
C ILE A 67 -0.77 8.46 -19.45
N PHE A 68 -1.51 9.33 -20.15
CA PHE A 68 -2.94 9.11 -20.41
C PHE A 68 -3.23 8.04 -21.49
N ARG A 69 -2.19 7.50 -22.12
CA ARG A 69 -2.25 6.33 -23.01
C ARG A 69 -1.92 5.02 -22.30
N ASP A 70 -1.46 5.08 -21.04
CA ASP A 70 -1.27 3.87 -20.24
C ASP A 70 -2.61 3.11 -20.15
N GLU A 71 -2.57 1.79 -20.28
CA GLU A 71 -3.74 0.93 -20.25
C GLU A 71 -3.91 0.28 -18.88
N LEU A 72 -5.14 -0.06 -18.53
CA LEU A 72 -5.42 -0.74 -17.26
C LEU A 72 -5.32 -2.25 -17.44
N LEU A 73 -4.55 -2.89 -16.59
CA LEU A 73 -4.45 -4.33 -16.47
C LEU A 73 -5.66 -4.90 -15.69
N PRO A 74 -5.94 -6.21 -15.78
CA PRO A 74 -7.11 -6.82 -15.14
C PRO A 74 -7.22 -6.57 -13.64
N LEU A 75 -6.08 -6.47 -12.93
CA LEU A 75 -6.03 -6.21 -11.49
C LEU A 75 -6.60 -4.84 -11.10
N ALA A 76 -6.64 -3.86 -12.02
CA ALA A 76 -7.27 -2.57 -11.77
C ALA A 76 -8.74 -2.68 -11.35
N ARG A 77 -9.47 -3.70 -11.83
CA ARG A 77 -10.85 -3.97 -11.41
C ARG A 77 -10.89 -4.38 -9.93
N TYR A 78 -9.98 -5.24 -9.52
CA TYR A 78 -9.89 -5.67 -8.13
C TYR A 78 -9.52 -4.50 -7.21
N MET A 79 -8.51 -3.71 -7.60
CA MET A 79 -8.10 -2.51 -6.87
C MET A 79 -9.27 -1.52 -6.68
N ARG A 80 -10.08 -1.26 -7.71
CA ARG A 80 -11.27 -0.41 -7.57
C ARG A 80 -12.29 -0.96 -6.58
N ARG A 81 -12.48 -2.28 -6.53
CA ARG A 81 -13.38 -2.92 -5.56
C ARG A 81 -12.84 -2.77 -4.13
N ALA A 82 -11.52 -2.93 -3.97
CA ALA A 82 -10.89 -2.72 -2.67
C ALA A 82 -11.02 -1.26 -2.20
N ILE A 83 -10.80 -0.27 -3.11
CA ILE A 83 -10.99 1.16 -2.82
C ILE A 83 -12.43 1.48 -2.41
N ALA A 84 -13.40 0.83 -3.02
CA ALA A 84 -14.83 1.07 -2.73
C ALA A 84 -15.32 0.35 -1.45
N ASN A 85 -14.53 -0.55 -0.88
CA ASN A 85 -14.90 -1.28 0.34
C ASN A 85 -14.47 -0.52 1.60
N PRO A 86 -15.40 -0.01 2.43
CA PRO A 86 -15.04 0.75 3.63
C PRO A 86 -14.33 -0.07 4.72
N GLU A 87 -14.38 -1.41 4.66
CA GLU A 87 -13.72 -2.30 5.61
C GLU A 87 -12.25 -2.57 5.26
N THR A 88 -11.76 -2.02 4.15
CA THR A 88 -10.38 -2.20 3.71
C THR A 88 -9.67 -0.87 3.56
N GLN A 89 -8.38 -0.87 3.82
CA GLN A 89 -7.49 0.21 3.44
C GLN A 89 -6.69 -0.17 2.20
N THR A 90 -6.34 0.81 1.40
CA THR A 90 -5.64 0.60 0.14
C THR A 90 -4.40 1.47 0.05
N ALA A 91 -3.33 0.93 -0.53
CA ALA A 91 -2.11 1.66 -0.79
C ALA A 91 -1.59 1.38 -2.20
N ILE A 92 -1.03 2.39 -2.84
CA ILE A 92 -0.12 2.22 -3.97
C ILE A 92 1.31 2.18 -3.40
N CYS A 93 2.13 1.18 -3.81
CA CYS A 93 3.54 1.13 -3.51
C CYS A 93 4.34 0.90 -4.80
N THR A 94 4.93 1.94 -5.36
CA THR A 94 5.52 1.91 -6.70
C THR A 94 6.94 2.43 -6.74
N ALA A 95 7.78 1.82 -7.59
CA ALA A 95 9.10 2.33 -7.92
C ALA A 95 9.08 3.58 -8.83
N ARG A 96 7.91 3.92 -9.35
CA ARG A 96 7.69 5.13 -10.13
C ARG A 96 7.80 6.37 -9.25
N ASN A 97 8.50 7.39 -9.73
CA ASN A 97 8.39 8.74 -9.20
C ASN A 97 7.13 9.39 -9.78
N LEU A 98 6.13 9.62 -8.93
CA LEU A 98 4.84 10.12 -9.37
C LEU A 98 4.85 11.65 -9.52
N GLY A 99 4.54 12.11 -10.72
CA GLY A 99 4.33 13.52 -11.02
C GLY A 99 2.86 13.93 -11.07
N LYS A 100 2.62 15.21 -11.31
CA LYS A 100 1.27 15.80 -11.41
C LYS A 100 0.32 15.01 -12.35
N TYR A 101 0.84 14.54 -13.48
CA TYR A 101 0.02 13.86 -14.47
C TYR A 101 -0.30 12.42 -14.10
N ASP A 102 0.55 11.76 -13.30
CA ASP A 102 0.26 10.45 -12.74
C ASP A 102 -0.91 10.54 -11.75
N TYR A 103 -0.92 11.53 -10.86
CA TYR A 103 -2.06 11.75 -9.94
C TYR A 103 -3.36 12.05 -10.68
N GLN A 104 -3.32 12.87 -11.74
CA GLN A 104 -4.49 13.15 -12.59
C GLN A 104 -5.00 11.88 -13.28
N TYR A 105 -4.10 11.03 -13.77
CA TYR A 105 -4.43 9.75 -14.38
C TYR A 105 -5.10 8.81 -13.38
N LEU A 106 -4.51 8.62 -12.21
CA LEU A 106 -5.07 7.78 -11.15
C LEU A 106 -6.46 8.26 -10.74
N GLN A 107 -6.66 9.56 -10.61
CA GLN A 107 -7.97 10.15 -10.31
C GLN A 107 -8.99 9.86 -11.41
N GLN A 108 -8.63 10.09 -12.69
CA GLN A 108 -9.51 9.82 -13.83
C GLN A 108 -9.88 8.33 -13.93
N LYS A 109 -8.97 7.44 -13.55
CA LYS A 109 -9.19 5.99 -13.60
C LYS A 109 -9.83 5.41 -12.33
N ASN A 110 -10.20 6.24 -11.34
CA ASN A 110 -10.73 5.83 -10.04
C ASN A 110 -9.80 4.83 -9.31
N LEU A 111 -8.51 5.18 -9.26
CA LEU A 111 -7.44 4.40 -8.61
C LEU A 111 -6.79 5.19 -7.47
N VAL A 112 -7.50 6.15 -6.88
CA VAL A 112 -7.00 6.91 -5.72
C VAL A 112 -7.15 6.05 -4.48
N THR A 113 -6.02 5.76 -3.83
CA THR A 113 -5.93 4.95 -2.61
C THR A 113 -5.78 5.82 -1.37
N ASP A 114 -5.96 5.22 -0.20
CA ASP A 114 -5.77 5.90 1.10
C ASP A 114 -4.31 6.33 1.30
N PHE A 115 -3.35 5.54 0.78
CA PHE A 115 -1.92 5.82 0.89
C PHE A 115 -1.22 5.70 -0.46
N ILE A 116 -0.21 6.56 -0.68
CA ILE A 116 0.66 6.50 -1.86
C ILE A 116 2.11 6.48 -1.40
N LEU A 117 2.78 5.36 -1.67
CA LEU A 117 4.16 5.07 -1.33
C LEU A 117 4.99 5.04 -2.63
N ALA A 118 5.25 6.20 -3.19
CA ALA A 118 6.02 6.34 -4.42
C ALA A 118 7.50 6.54 -4.14
N ARG A 119 8.37 6.17 -5.10
CA ARG A 119 9.79 6.51 -5.06
C ARG A 119 9.97 8.02 -5.02
N GLN A 120 10.89 8.49 -4.22
CA GLN A 120 11.26 9.90 -4.17
C GLN A 120 12.40 10.22 -5.13
N ASP A 121 12.51 11.48 -5.55
CA ASP A 121 13.65 11.94 -6.33
C ASP A 121 14.96 11.67 -5.58
N GLY A 122 15.95 11.10 -6.31
CA GLY A 122 17.25 10.75 -5.75
C GLY A 122 17.31 9.42 -5.00
N ASP A 123 16.20 8.70 -4.83
CA ASP A 123 16.21 7.35 -4.27
C ASP A 123 16.56 6.33 -5.36
N ASN A 124 17.82 5.89 -5.39
CA ASN A 124 18.35 4.93 -6.37
C ASN A 124 18.46 3.50 -5.82
N ARG A 125 17.84 3.23 -4.66
CA ARG A 125 17.88 1.89 -4.07
C ARG A 125 17.13 0.87 -4.96
N PRO A 126 17.51 -0.42 -4.86
CA PRO A 126 16.71 -1.49 -5.44
C PRO A 126 15.23 -1.39 -5.03
N ASP A 127 14.34 -1.80 -5.92
CA ASP A 127 12.90 -1.67 -5.72
C ASP A 127 12.43 -2.39 -4.45
N ALA A 128 12.93 -3.60 -4.19
CA ALA A 128 12.59 -4.36 -3.00
C ALA A 128 12.99 -3.64 -1.70
N ASP A 129 14.17 -3.00 -1.66
CA ASP A 129 14.66 -2.30 -0.46
C ASP A 129 13.82 -1.04 -0.17
N MET A 130 13.54 -0.28 -1.21
CA MET A 130 12.70 0.92 -1.11
C MET A 130 11.27 0.55 -0.67
N LYS A 131 10.66 -0.46 -1.29
CA LYS A 131 9.31 -0.92 -0.95
C LYS A 131 9.25 -1.53 0.44
N HIS A 132 10.29 -2.27 0.86
CA HIS A 132 10.39 -2.81 2.22
C HIS A 132 10.22 -1.71 3.27
N GLU A 133 11.06 -0.67 3.20
CA GLU A 133 11.02 0.43 4.17
C GLU A 133 9.65 1.12 4.19
N LYS A 134 9.10 1.42 3.01
CA LYS A 134 7.83 2.14 2.90
C LYS A 134 6.65 1.33 3.45
N ILE A 135 6.58 0.04 3.12
CA ILE A 135 5.53 -0.86 3.61
C ILE A 135 5.68 -1.07 5.12
N PHE A 136 6.90 -1.30 5.60
CA PHE A 136 7.19 -1.43 7.03
C PHE A 136 6.66 -0.21 7.80
N ASN A 137 7.05 0.99 7.36
CA ASN A 137 6.64 2.24 8.00
C ASN A 137 5.11 2.45 7.95
N LEU A 138 4.46 2.08 6.85
CA LEU A 138 3.01 2.12 6.74
C LEU A 138 2.35 1.20 7.78
N LEU A 139 2.75 -0.07 7.87
CA LEU A 139 2.16 -1.03 8.81
C LEU A 139 2.37 -0.62 10.27
N VAL A 140 3.53 -0.03 10.58
CA VAL A 140 3.83 0.54 11.90
C VAL A 140 2.94 1.75 12.18
N SER A 141 2.77 2.67 11.22
CA SER A 141 1.93 3.86 11.38
C SER A 141 0.46 3.52 11.59
N LEU A 142 0.00 2.44 10.97
CA LEU A 142 -1.35 1.88 11.17
C LEU A 142 -1.50 1.11 12.49
N LYS A 143 -0.42 1.01 13.29
CA LYS A 143 -0.39 0.31 14.58
C LYS A 143 -0.82 -1.17 14.47
N ILE A 144 -0.60 -1.80 13.32
CA ILE A 144 -0.88 -3.23 13.14
C ILE A 144 0.21 -4.02 13.86
N PRO A 145 -0.12 -4.88 14.83
CA PRO A 145 0.88 -5.70 15.53
C PRO A 145 1.61 -6.62 14.55
N ARG A 146 2.94 -6.77 14.70
CA ARG A 146 3.76 -7.53 13.75
C ARG A 146 3.32 -8.98 13.56
N ASN A 147 2.84 -9.62 14.61
CA ASN A 147 2.30 -10.99 14.54
C ASN A 147 0.98 -11.10 13.73
N ARG A 148 0.36 -9.96 13.40
CA ARG A 148 -0.86 -9.89 12.58
C ARG A 148 -0.60 -9.50 11.12
N TRP A 149 0.59 -9.08 10.77
CA TRP A 149 0.89 -8.59 9.41
C TRP A 149 0.49 -9.59 8.33
N LYS A 150 0.76 -10.89 8.56
CA LYS A 150 0.43 -11.97 7.61
C LYS A 150 -1.07 -12.05 7.24
N ILE A 151 -1.94 -11.68 8.17
CA ILE A 151 -3.40 -11.77 7.97
C ILE A 151 -4.03 -10.40 7.71
N SER A 152 -3.28 -9.31 7.88
CA SER A 152 -3.78 -7.94 7.74
C SER A 152 -3.26 -7.25 6.48
N ALA A 153 -2.21 -7.75 5.82
CA ALA A 153 -1.63 -7.08 4.66
C ALA A 153 -1.40 -8.03 3.48
N THR A 154 -1.76 -7.58 2.30
CA THR A 154 -1.50 -8.27 1.03
C THR A 154 -0.89 -7.30 0.04
N ILE A 155 0.23 -7.69 -0.59
CA ILE A 155 0.82 -6.96 -1.70
C ILE A 155 0.60 -7.69 -3.02
N PHE A 156 0.28 -6.93 -4.07
CA PHE A 156 0.19 -7.35 -5.46
C PHE A 156 1.32 -6.67 -6.24
N ASP A 157 2.18 -7.47 -6.86
CA ASP A 157 3.39 -6.97 -7.54
C ASP A 157 3.82 -8.00 -8.59
N ASP A 158 4.42 -7.59 -9.71
CA ASP A 158 4.97 -8.49 -10.72
C ASP A 158 6.47 -8.78 -10.50
N ASN A 159 7.15 -7.99 -9.65
CA ASN A 159 8.55 -8.12 -9.36
C ASN A 159 8.83 -9.23 -8.32
N LYS A 160 9.47 -10.31 -8.77
CA LYS A 160 9.79 -11.47 -7.91
C LYS A 160 10.67 -11.13 -6.69
N SER A 161 11.52 -10.10 -6.77
CA SER A 161 12.34 -9.68 -5.62
C SER A 161 11.49 -9.01 -4.55
N VAL A 162 10.52 -8.20 -4.95
CA VAL A 162 9.53 -7.58 -4.06
C VAL A 162 8.64 -8.64 -3.40
N LEU A 163 8.15 -9.61 -4.16
CA LEU A 163 7.33 -10.70 -3.62
C LEU A 163 8.09 -11.54 -2.59
N ARG A 164 9.37 -11.82 -2.83
CA ARG A 164 10.23 -12.53 -1.87
C ARG A 164 10.47 -11.71 -0.60
N MET A 165 10.77 -10.43 -0.72
CA MET A 165 10.93 -9.51 0.40
C MET A 165 9.64 -9.43 1.23
N ALA A 166 8.50 -9.24 0.61
CA ALA A 166 7.21 -9.17 1.29
C ALA A 166 6.91 -10.43 2.11
N LYS A 167 7.16 -11.61 1.52
CA LYS A 167 6.94 -12.90 2.18
C LYS A 167 7.95 -13.17 3.29
N ASN A 168 9.25 -12.97 3.04
CA ASN A 168 10.31 -13.44 3.92
C ASN A 168 10.67 -12.43 5.01
N ASP A 169 10.69 -11.13 4.68
CA ASP A 169 11.18 -10.09 5.58
C ASP A 169 10.03 -9.40 6.31
N LEU A 170 8.93 -9.10 5.61
CA LEU A 170 7.74 -8.49 6.19
C LEU A 170 6.72 -9.51 6.71
N ASN A 171 6.78 -10.76 6.27
CA ASN A 171 5.79 -11.80 6.61
C ASN A 171 4.35 -11.36 6.30
N ILE A 172 4.13 -10.78 5.11
CA ILE A 172 2.81 -10.43 4.58
C ILE A 172 2.45 -11.34 3.39
N ILE A 173 1.18 -11.38 3.01
CA ILE A 173 0.75 -12.12 1.81
C ILE A 173 1.29 -11.39 0.58
N SER A 174 1.90 -12.15 -0.34
CA SER A 174 2.39 -11.64 -1.61
C SER A 174 1.74 -12.40 -2.77
N VAL A 175 1.19 -11.66 -3.71
CA VAL A 175 0.47 -12.18 -4.88
C VAL A 175 1.17 -11.69 -6.14
N ASN A 176 1.55 -12.62 -7.01
CA ASN A 176 2.08 -12.30 -8.32
C ASN A 176 0.94 -11.80 -9.22
N ALA A 177 1.10 -10.62 -9.78
CA ALA A 177 0.11 -9.96 -10.63
C ALA A 177 0.24 -10.41 -12.09
#